data_3883225e1e5e09edd3a095d4ed4a1d0f
#
_entry.id   3883225e1e5e09edd3a095d4ed4a1d0f
#
_cell.length_a   1.000
_cell.length_b   1.000
_cell.length_c   1.000
_cell.angle_alpha   90.00
_cell.angle_beta   90.00
_cell.angle_gamma   90.00
#
_symmetry.space_group_name_H-M   'P 1'
#
loop_
_entity.id
_entity.type
_entity.pdbx_description
1 polymer ?
#
loop_
_entity_poly.entity_id
_entity_poly.type
_entity_poly.pdbx_seq_one_letter_code
_entity_poly.pdbx_strand_id
1 'polypeptide(L)'
;MPKIETWSDDEIIEAFSTGGAIKEQAVDHLINDFIHYLPKVAKKTGLSQDEALDVFTDAIMALIDQTTSAQFKGASKLSTYFYKIFYFKSVDLFRKNTTNQIDYREELPEAIDSESLPIKKMETNEDINQLHQYLDQIGETCKQILLDWGYWGYNMNEIAERAGLEGSTQAKDRKYKCLQKLRKLIQ
;
A
#
# COMPACT_ATOMS: atom_id res chain seq x y z
N MET A 1 11.37 19.48 -28.53
CA MET A 1 10.68 18.61 -27.53
C MET A 1 10.74 19.36 -26.23
N PRO A 2 9.62 19.66 -25.54
CA PRO A 2 9.67 20.28 -24.24
C PRO A 2 10.37 19.32 -23.27
N LYS A 3 11.30 19.84 -22.46
CA LYS A 3 11.89 19.12 -21.35
C LYS A 3 10.74 18.65 -20.45
N ILE A 4 10.61 17.35 -20.24
CA ILE A 4 9.78 16.81 -19.18
C ILE A 4 10.48 17.26 -17.89
N GLU A 5 9.96 18.32 -17.27
CA GLU A 5 10.41 18.73 -15.95
C GLU A 5 10.03 17.59 -14.99
N THR A 6 11.02 16.90 -14.48
CA THR A 6 10.84 15.88 -13.46
C THR A 6 10.64 16.60 -12.13
N TRP A 7 9.41 16.60 -11.63
CA TRP A 7 9.08 17.15 -10.31
C TRP A 7 9.60 16.22 -9.22
N SER A 8 10.20 16.79 -8.20
CA SER A 8 10.51 16.06 -6.96
C SER A 8 9.25 15.90 -6.10
N ASP A 9 9.26 14.92 -5.19
CA ASP A 9 8.16 14.71 -4.24
C ASP A 9 7.86 15.99 -3.44
N ASP A 10 8.88 16.74 -3.04
CA ASP A 10 8.74 17.98 -2.25
C ASP A 10 8.09 19.10 -3.08
N GLU A 11 8.47 19.26 -4.36
CA GLU A 11 7.87 20.24 -5.26
C GLU A 11 6.38 19.93 -5.52
N ILE A 12 6.02 18.66 -5.64
CA ILE A 12 4.62 18.22 -5.80
C ILE A 12 3.82 18.58 -4.55
N ILE A 13 4.33 18.28 -3.35
CA ILE A 13 3.67 18.57 -2.08
C ILE A 13 3.50 20.08 -1.88
N GLU A 14 4.52 20.88 -2.21
CA GLU A 14 4.45 22.33 -2.15
C GLU A 14 3.41 22.89 -3.11
N ALA A 15 3.34 22.35 -4.35
CA ALA A 15 2.34 22.75 -5.34
C ALA A 15 0.90 22.47 -4.87
N PHE A 16 0.66 21.36 -4.17
CA PHE A 16 -0.66 21.07 -3.59
C PHE A 16 -1.07 22.08 -2.52
N SER A 17 -0.11 22.56 -1.73
CA SER A 17 -0.35 23.56 -0.67
C SER A 17 -0.54 24.95 -1.26
N THR A 18 0.13 25.26 -2.36
CA THR A 18 0.05 26.58 -3.03
C THR A 18 -1.29 26.76 -3.76
N GLY A 19 -1.81 25.71 -4.38
CA GLY A 19 -3.08 25.76 -5.13
C GLY A 19 -2.95 26.40 -6.52
N GLY A 20 -4.09 26.66 -7.19
CA GLY A 20 -4.15 27.30 -8.51
C GLY A 20 -3.52 26.46 -9.63
N ALA A 21 -3.01 27.11 -10.67
CA ALA A 21 -2.45 26.45 -11.86
C ALA A 21 -1.28 25.53 -11.56
N ILE A 22 -0.47 25.81 -10.55
CA ILE A 22 0.66 24.95 -10.20
C ILE A 22 0.19 23.61 -9.58
N LYS A 23 -0.91 23.64 -8.82
CA LYS A 23 -1.55 22.41 -8.31
C LYS A 23 -2.09 21.57 -9.46
N GLU A 24 -2.73 22.17 -10.46
CA GLU A 24 -3.22 21.44 -11.64
C GLU A 24 -2.07 20.74 -12.38
N GLN A 25 -0.96 21.44 -12.60
CA GLN A 25 0.23 20.86 -13.24
C GLN A 25 0.81 19.69 -12.43
N ALA A 26 0.87 19.82 -11.11
CA ALA A 26 1.33 18.75 -10.23
C ALA A 26 0.40 17.52 -10.26
N VAL A 27 -0.92 17.73 -10.33
CA VAL A 27 -1.91 16.63 -10.48
C VAL A 27 -1.74 15.93 -11.83
N ASP A 28 -1.61 16.70 -12.93
CA ASP A 28 -1.38 16.12 -14.26
C ASP A 28 -0.09 15.31 -14.31
N HIS A 29 0.98 15.81 -13.67
CA HIS A 29 2.23 15.09 -13.56
C HIS A 29 2.06 13.77 -12.81
N LEU A 30 1.39 13.77 -11.66
CA LEU A 30 1.12 12.54 -10.89
C LEU A 30 0.29 11.53 -11.67
N ILE A 31 -0.76 11.99 -12.37
CA ILE A 31 -1.59 11.09 -13.18
C ILE A 31 -0.72 10.42 -14.26
N ASN A 32 0.09 11.19 -14.99
CA ASN A 32 0.96 10.66 -16.02
C ASN A 32 2.00 9.67 -15.45
N ASP A 33 2.59 9.99 -14.31
CA ASP A 33 3.61 9.14 -13.69
C ASP A 33 3.02 7.85 -13.09
N PHE A 34 1.80 7.92 -12.54
CA PHE A 34 1.25 6.80 -11.78
C PHE A 34 0.25 5.94 -12.54
N ILE A 35 -0.23 6.39 -13.71
CA ILE A 35 -1.21 5.65 -14.52
C ILE A 35 -0.74 4.23 -14.88
N HIS A 36 0.55 4.00 -14.97
CA HIS A 36 1.13 2.69 -15.25
C HIS A 36 0.87 1.64 -14.14
N TYR A 37 0.46 2.07 -12.92
CA TYR A 37 0.04 1.16 -11.86
C TYR A 37 -1.34 0.56 -12.09
N LEU A 38 -2.20 1.26 -12.87
CA LEU A 38 -3.60 0.89 -13.07
C LEU A 38 -3.77 -0.56 -13.57
N PRO A 39 -3.16 -0.99 -14.69
CA PRO A 39 -3.35 -2.37 -15.17
C PRO A 39 -2.79 -3.42 -14.21
N LYS A 40 -1.74 -3.07 -13.46
CA LYS A 40 -1.13 -3.99 -12.47
C LYS A 40 -2.06 -4.21 -11.28
N VAL A 41 -2.65 -3.14 -10.75
CA VAL A 41 -3.55 -3.21 -9.61
C VAL A 41 -4.87 -3.86 -10.01
N ALA A 42 -5.46 -3.49 -11.14
CA ALA A 42 -6.68 -4.12 -11.67
C ALA A 42 -6.52 -5.65 -11.78
N LYS A 43 -5.42 -6.10 -12.40
CA LYS A 43 -5.12 -7.54 -12.52
C LYS A 43 -4.95 -8.24 -11.16
N LYS A 44 -4.30 -7.57 -10.19
CA LYS A 44 -4.05 -8.13 -8.86
C LYS A 44 -5.30 -8.25 -8.01
N THR A 45 -6.18 -7.27 -8.11
CA THR A 45 -7.38 -7.16 -7.27
C THR A 45 -8.62 -7.78 -7.92
N GLY A 46 -8.56 -8.16 -9.21
CA GLY A 46 -9.69 -8.69 -9.94
C GLY A 46 -10.76 -7.65 -10.34
N LEU A 47 -10.44 -6.36 -10.20
CA LEU A 47 -11.31 -5.27 -10.66
C LEU A 47 -11.29 -5.15 -12.18
N SER A 48 -12.40 -4.71 -12.75
CA SER A 48 -12.44 -4.23 -14.14
C SER A 48 -11.57 -2.99 -14.32
N GLN A 49 -11.25 -2.64 -15.58
CA GLN A 49 -10.46 -1.45 -15.84
C GLN A 49 -11.18 -0.17 -15.42
N ASP A 50 -12.49 -0.11 -15.60
CA ASP A 50 -13.30 1.05 -15.22
C ASP A 50 -13.33 1.23 -13.70
N GLU A 51 -13.59 0.15 -12.95
CA GLU A 51 -13.55 0.18 -11.50
C GLU A 51 -12.16 0.57 -10.97
N ALA A 52 -11.10 0.06 -11.58
CA ALA A 52 -9.74 0.40 -11.19
C ALA A 52 -9.40 1.87 -11.51
N LEU A 53 -9.95 2.45 -12.58
CA LEU A 53 -9.79 3.85 -12.93
C LEU A 53 -10.51 4.77 -11.93
N ASP A 54 -11.72 4.41 -11.51
CA ASP A 54 -12.45 5.14 -10.48
C ASP A 54 -11.66 5.15 -9.16
N VAL A 55 -11.18 3.97 -8.73
CA VAL A 55 -10.37 3.86 -7.53
C VAL A 55 -9.03 4.59 -7.66
N PHE A 56 -8.43 4.62 -8.86
CA PHE A 56 -7.20 5.37 -9.12
C PHE A 56 -7.43 6.87 -8.90
N THR A 57 -8.52 7.40 -9.43
CA THR A 57 -8.92 8.81 -9.24
C THR A 57 -9.14 9.12 -7.76
N ASP A 58 -9.87 8.27 -7.05
CA ASP A 58 -10.07 8.37 -5.60
C ASP A 58 -8.76 8.30 -4.81
N ALA A 59 -7.79 7.52 -5.28
CA ALA A 59 -6.48 7.42 -4.65
C ALA A 59 -5.63 8.68 -4.86
N ILE A 60 -5.70 9.31 -6.04
CA ILE A 60 -5.07 10.63 -6.30
C ILE A 60 -5.65 11.69 -5.35
N MET A 61 -6.99 11.76 -5.24
CA MET A 61 -7.65 12.70 -4.33
C MET A 61 -7.22 12.48 -2.88
N ALA A 62 -7.19 11.21 -2.43
CA ALA A 62 -6.75 10.87 -1.08
C ALA A 62 -5.27 11.21 -0.84
N LEU A 63 -4.40 11.04 -1.85
CA LEU A 63 -3.00 11.43 -1.76
C LEU A 63 -2.86 12.94 -1.54
N ILE A 64 -3.58 13.74 -2.32
CA ILE A 64 -3.60 15.21 -2.20
C ILE A 64 -4.06 15.62 -0.79
N ASP A 65 -5.16 15.05 -0.31
CA ASP A 65 -5.70 15.37 1.02
C ASP A 65 -4.71 15.01 2.14
N GLN A 66 -4.08 13.84 2.06
CA GLN A 66 -3.14 13.37 3.08
C GLN A 66 -1.81 14.14 3.09
N THR A 67 -1.38 14.63 1.93
CA THR A 67 -0.19 15.49 1.84
C THR A 67 -0.46 16.90 2.34
N THR A 68 -1.59 17.50 1.98
CA THR A 68 -1.98 18.84 2.45
C THR A 68 -2.36 18.87 3.92
N SER A 69 -2.93 17.81 4.48
CA SER A 69 -3.25 17.68 5.91
C SER A 69 -2.06 17.27 6.79
N ALA A 70 -0.84 17.21 6.23
CA ALA A 70 0.39 16.79 6.91
C ALA A 70 0.34 15.36 7.51
N GLN A 71 -0.56 14.51 7.02
CA GLN A 71 -0.59 13.09 7.39
C GLN A 71 0.54 12.31 6.72
N PHE A 72 0.96 12.74 5.53
CA PHE A 72 2.15 12.20 4.88
C PHE A 72 3.41 12.77 5.54
N LYS A 73 4.19 11.91 6.17
CA LYS A 73 5.38 12.29 6.95
C LYS A 73 6.70 12.21 6.16
N GLY A 74 6.66 12.03 4.84
CA GLY A 74 7.88 11.87 4.03
C GLY A 74 8.69 10.60 4.32
N ALA A 75 8.09 9.59 4.99
CA ALA A 75 8.78 8.36 5.36
C ALA A 75 9.02 7.40 4.17
N SER A 76 8.47 7.69 3.01
CA SER A 76 8.62 6.94 1.76
C SER A 76 8.46 7.88 0.56
N LYS A 77 8.85 7.42 -0.64
CA LYS A 77 8.54 8.13 -1.87
C LYS A 77 7.04 8.28 -2.07
N LEU A 78 6.63 9.39 -2.66
CA LEU A 78 5.22 9.68 -2.95
C LEU A 78 4.57 8.58 -3.81
N SER A 79 5.31 8.05 -4.79
CA SER A 79 4.87 6.94 -5.63
C SER A 79 4.58 5.65 -4.84
N THR A 80 5.42 5.32 -3.84
CA THR A 80 5.22 4.16 -2.95
C THR A 80 3.99 4.36 -2.08
N TYR A 81 3.81 5.57 -1.56
CA TYR A 81 2.66 5.92 -0.72
C TYR A 81 1.36 5.88 -1.52
N PHE A 82 1.36 6.47 -2.73
CA PHE A 82 0.24 6.40 -3.66
C PHE A 82 -0.16 4.97 -4.00
N TYR A 83 0.84 4.14 -4.39
CA TYR A 83 0.57 2.73 -4.74
C TYR A 83 -0.13 2.00 -3.59
N LYS A 84 0.27 2.26 -2.35
CA LYS A 84 -0.35 1.67 -1.16
C LYS A 84 -1.81 2.12 -1.01
N ILE A 85 -2.10 3.43 -1.13
CA ILE A 85 -3.46 3.96 -1.07
C ILE A 85 -4.32 3.32 -2.17
N PHE A 86 -3.83 3.32 -3.40
CA PHE A 86 -4.54 2.79 -4.56
C PHE A 86 -4.84 1.30 -4.41
N TYR A 87 -3.84 0.51 -3.99
CA TYR A 87 -4.00 -0.92 -3.79
C TYR A 87 -5.03 -1.26 -2.71
N PHE A 88 -4.95 -0.62 -1.55
CA PHE A 88 -5.91 -0.89 -0.47
C PHE A 88 -7.33 -0.48 -0.81
N LYS A 89 -7.53 0.69 -1.43
CA LYS A 89 -8.85 1.11 -1.92
C LYS A 89 -9.42 0.11 -2.95
N SER A 90 -8.56 -0.43 -3.82
CA SER A 90 -8.96 -1.44 -4.82
C SER A 90 -9.38 -2.76 -4.16
N VAL A 91 -8.65 -3.21 -3.15
CA VAL A 91 -9.01 -4.41 -2.36
C VAL A 91 -10.34 -4.20 -1.64
N ASP A 92 -10.55 -3.02 -1.05
CA ASP A 92 -11.80 -2.69 -0.35
C ASP A 92 -13.01 -2.67 -1.31
N LEU A 93 -12.85 -2.12 -2.52
CA LEU A 93 -13.90 -2.15 -3.54
C LEU A 93 -14.20 -3.58 -3.98
N PHE A 94 -13.17 -4.38 -4.27
CA PHE A 94 -13.34 -5.79 -4.63
C PHE A 94 -14.11 -6.57 -3.55
N ARG A 95 -13.76 -6.36 -2.28
CA ARG A 95 -14.47 -6.97 -1.15
C ARG A 95 -15.94 -6.55 -1.10
N LYS A 96 -16.22 -5.25 -1.24
CA LYS A 96 -17.61 -4.75 -1.28
C LYS A 96 -18.42 -5.40 -2.42
N ASN A 97 -17.83 -5.51 -3.60
CA ASN A 97 -18.48 -6.13 -4.77
C ASN A 97 -18.72 -7.63 -4.56
N THR A 98 -17.81 -8.31 -3.86
CA THR A 98 -17.92 -9.74 -3.57
C THR A 98 -18.88 -10.00 -2.39
N THR A 99 -18.89 -9.15 -1.38
CA THR A 99 -19.71 -9.30 -0.16
C THR A 99 -21.18 -8.94 -0.40
N ASN A 100 -21.49 -8.11 -1.41
CA ASN A 100 -22.88 -7.88 -1.84
C ASN A 100 -23.60 -9.14 -2.35
N GLN A 101 -22.89 -10.27 -2.44
CA GLN A 101 -23.45 -11.60 -2.68
C GLN A 101 -23.60 -12.46 -1.41
N ILE A 102 -23.04 -12.03 -0.27
CA ILE A 102 -23.11 -12.78 1.00
C ILE A 102 -23.21 -11.77 2.14
N ASP A 103 -24.33 -11.77 2.83
CA ASP A 103 -24.64 -10.94 4.00
C ASP A 103 -23.73 -11.34 5.18
N TYR A 104 -22.60 -10.64 5.37
CA TYR A 104 -21.76 -10.75 6.56
C TYR A 104 -21.46 -9.36 7.11
N ARG A 105 -22.07 -9.06 8.27
CA ARG A 105 -21.62 -8.02 9.20
C ARG A 105 -20.24 -8.43 9.70
N GLU A 106 -19.20 -7.83 9.17
CA GLU A 106 -17.88 -7.89 9.76
C GLU A 106 -17.52 -6.55 10.37
N GLU A 107 -17.09 -6.62 11.64
CA GLU A 107 -16.56 -5.54 12.44
C GLU A 107 -15.49 -4.77 11.65
N LEU A 108 -15.57 -3.45 11.70
CA LEU A 108 -14.55 -2.54 11.19
C LEU A 108 -13.15 -3.03 11.61
N PRO A 109 -12.19 -3.11 10.71
CA PRO A 109 -10.82 -3.39 11.13
C PRO A 109 -10.42 -2.33 12.13
N GLU A 110 -10.08 -2.76 13.35
CA GLU A 110 -9.42 -1.92 14.35
C GLU A 110 -8.31 -1.12 13.67
N ALA A 111 -8.25 0.15 14.02
CA ALA A 111 -7.26 1.10 13.56
C ALA A 111 -5.92 0.42 13.34
N ILE A 112 -5.36 0.62 12.16
CA ILE A 112 -4.02 0.14 11.81
C ILE A 112 -3.09 0.56 12.94
N ASP A 113 -2.76 -0.40 13.80
CA ASP A 113 -1.73 -0.23 14.81
C ASP A 113 -0.52 0.36 14.12
N SER A 114 -0.10 1.54 14.54
CA SER A 114 1.01 2.31 13.98
C SER A 114 2.38 1.66 14.21
N GLU A 115 2.42 0.38 14.56
CA GLU A 115 3.61 -0.45 14.46
C GLU A 115 3.84 -0.82 12.98
N SER A 116 4.06 0.24 12.17
CA SER A 116 4.61 0.07 10.83
C SER A 116 5.83 -0.84 10.90
N LEU A 117 5.87 -1.82 9.98
CA LEU A 117 7.14 -2.45 9.61
C LEU A 117 8.23 -1.39 9.59
N PRO A 118 9.45 -1.68 10.05
CA PRO A 118 10.59 -0.77 9.93
C PRO A 118 11.04 -0.67 8.46
N ILE A 119 10.13 -0.26 7.59
CA ILE A 119 10.45 0.20 6.23
C ILE A 119 10.89 1.66 6.37
N LYS A 120 11.90 1.87 7.22
CA LYS A 120 12.67 3.08 7.20
C LYS A 120 13.61 3.00 6.01
N LYS A 121 13.30 3.82 4.97
CA LYS A 121 14.21 4.14 3.88
C LYS A 121 14.80 2.93 3.14
N MET A 122 13.99 2.25 2.35
CA MET A 122 14.53 1.40 1.29
C MET A 122 14.68 2.28 0.04
N GLU A 123 15.80 2.96 -0.08
CA GLU A 123 16.10 3.91 -1.17
C GLU A 123 16.87 3.27 -2.32
N THR A 124 17.32 2.03 -2.19
CA THR A 124 18.15 1.37 -3.21
C THR A 124 17.68 -0.05 -3.52
N ASN A 125 18.06 -0.57 -4.71
CA ASN A 125 17.85 -1.97 -5.06
C ASN A 125 18.58 -2.93 -4.10
N GLU A 126 19.66 -2.47 -3.45
CA GLU A 126 20.39 -3.24 -2.43
C GLU A 126 19.54 -3.47 -1.18
N ASP A 127 18.82 -2.46 -0.69
CA ASP A 127 17.93 -2.59 0.48
C ASP A 127 16.80 -3.58 0.21
N ILE A 128 16.25 -3.56 -1.02
CA ILE A 128 15.20 -4.50 -1.45
C ILE A 128 15.74 -5.93 -1.46
N ASN A 129 16.92 -6.14 -2.03
CA ASN A 129 17.55 -7.46 -2.08
C ASN A 129 17.89 -7.97 -0.68
N GLN A 130 18.36 -7.09 0.20
CA GLN A 130 18.66 -7.42 1.58
C GLN A 130 17.40 -7.79 2.38
N LEU A 131 16.28 -7.06 2.18
CA LEU A 131 15.01 -7.44 2.78
C LEU A 131 14.53 -8.82 2.30
N HIS A 132 14.66 -9.11 1.00
CA HIS A 132 14.32 -10.44 0.47
C HIS A 132 15.14 -11.55 1.15
N GLN A 133 16.45 -11.33 1.34
CA GLN A 133 17.31 -12.29 2.04
C GLN A 133 16.87 -12.50 3.50
N TYR A 134 16.50 -11.44 4.23
CA TYR A 134 15.98 -11.57 5.58
C TYR A 134 14.64 -12.29 5.63
N LEU A 135 13.74 -12.01 4.67
CA LEU A 135 12.46 -12.72 4.56
C LEU A 135 12.65 -14.21 4.27
N ASP A 136 13.64 -14.59 3.48
CA ASP A 136 13.97 -15.99 3.22
C ASP A 136 14.50 -16.70 4.47
N GLN A 137 15.28 -16.00 5.31
CA GLN A 137 15.85 -16.55 6.55
C GLN A 137 14.81 -16.80 7.67
N ILE A 138 13.70 -16.07 7.71
CA ILE A 138 12.66 -16.27 8.74
C ILE A 138 11.75 -17.47 8.46
N GLY A 139 11.90 -18.09 7.29
CA GLY A 139 11.16 -19.28 6.83
C GLY A 139 9.89 -18.95 6.06
N GLU A 140 9.50 -19.84 5.15
CA GLU A 140 8.49 -19.64 4.12
C GLU A 140 7.13 -19.18 4.70
N THR A 141 6.64 -19.82 5.76
CA THR A 141 5.37 -19.45 6.40
C THR A 141 5.39 -18.01 6.95
N CYS A 142 6.50 -17.60 7.59
CA CYS A 142 6.62 -16.22 8.09
C CYS A 142 6.74 -15.21 6.94
N LYS A 143 7.51 -15.54 5.91
CA LYS A 143 7.64 -14.74 4.68
C LYS A 143 6.26 -14.52 4.05
N GLN A 144 5.49 -15.60 3.85
CA GLN A 144 4.14 -15.52 3.28
C GLN A 144 3.22 -14.63 4.13
N ILE A 145 3.15 -14.87 5.46
CA ILE A 145 2.29 -14.08 6.37
C ILE A 145 2.67 -12.59 6.34
N LEU A 146 3.97 -12.27 6.34
CA LEU A 146 4.41 -10.88 6.32
C LEU A 146 4.20 -10.21 4.97
N LEU A 147 4.36 -10.93 3.86
CA LEU A 147 4.04 -10.43 2.53
C LEU A 147 2.52 -10.28 2.35
N ASP A 148 1.74 -11.25 2.78
CA ASP A 148 0.29 -11.19 2.72
C ASP A 148 -0.24 -9.99 3.50
N TRP A 149 0.29 -9.73 4.69
CA TRP A 149 -0.12 -8.59 5.50
C TRP A 149 0.46 -7.26 5.01
N GLY A 150 1.78 -7.18 4.79
CA GLY A 150 2.48 -5.91 4.57
C GLY A 150 2.52 -5.46 3.11
N TYR A 151 2.51 -6.41 2.16
CA TYR A 151 2.61 -6.13 0.74
C TYR A 151 1.27 -6.34 0.01
N TRP A 152 0.57 -7.44 0.31
CA TRP A 152 -0.70 -7.78 -0.35
C TRP A 152 -1.92 -7.20 0.36
N GLY A 153 -1.80 -6.80 1.63
CA GLY A 153 -2.86 -6.16 2.42
C GLY A 153 -4.02 -7.07 2.79
N TYR A 154 -3.79 -8.38 2.84
CA TYR A 154 -4.81 -9.32 3.32
C TYR A 154 -5.16 -9.07 4.78
N ASN A 155 -6.45 -9.22 5.13
CA ASN A 155 -6.86 -9.17 6.53
C ASN A 155 -6.46 -10.45 7.29
N MET A 156 -6.61 -10.44 8.62
CA MET A 156 -6.15 -11.56 9.44
C MET A 156 -6.94 -12.85 9.22
N ASN A 157 -8.21 -12.78 8.79
CA ASN A 157 -9.00 -13.96 8.45
C ASN A 157 -8.51 -14.60 7.15
N GLU A 158 -8.29 -13.78 6.12
CA GLU A 158 -7.73 -14.24 4.85
C GLU A 158 -6.32 -14.82 5.03
N ILE A 159 -5.48 -14.18 5.85
CA ILE A 159 -4.14 -14.68 6.17
C ILE A 159 -4.22 -16.02 6.92
N ALA A 160 -5.19 -16.18 7.85
CA ALA A 160 -5.40 -17.43 8.54
C ALA A 160 -5.74 -18.55 7.57
N GLU A 161 -6.69 -18.33 6.67
CA GLU A 161 -7.10 -19.29 5.65
C GLU A 161 -5.94 -19.67 4.73
N ARG A 162 -5.21 -18.68 4.20
CA ARG A 162 -4.08 -18.87 3.29
C ARG A 162 -2.89 -19.59 3.94
N ALA A 163 -2.65 -19.35 5.22
CA ALA A 163 -1.57 -19.96 6.00
C ALA A 163 -1.99 -21.25 6.72
N GLY A 164 -3.23 -21.74 6.54
CA GLY A 164 -3.75 -22.95 7.18
C GLY A 164 -3.87 -22.82 8.70
N LEU A 165 -4.26 -21.63 9.21
CA LEU A 165 -4.41 -21.33 10.62
C LEU A 165 -5.89 -21.36 11.01
N GLU A 166 -6.18 -21.63 12.30
CA GLU A 166 -7.54 -21.82 12.81
C GLU A 166 -8.39 -20.54 12.90
N GLY A 167 -7.79 -19.37 12.63
CA GLY A 167 -8.53 -18.09 12.63
C GLY A 167 -7.65 -16.87 12.82
N SER A 168 -8.29 -15.69 12.80
CA SER A 168 -7.62 -14.39 12.82
C SER A 168 -6.74 -14.16 14.04
N THR A 169 -7.13 -14.66 15.21
CA THR A 169 -6.33 -14.56 16.45
C THR A 169 -4.99 -15.27 16.29
N GLN A 170 -5.02 -16.50 15.75
CA GLN A 170 -3.80 -17.27 15.51
C GLN A 170 -2.93 -16.61 14.42
N ALA A 171 -3.54 -16.00 13.40
CA ALA A 171 -2.83 -15.23 12.37
C ALA A 171 -2.17 -13.97 12.96
N LYS A 172 -2.85 -13.23 13.86
CA LYS A 172 -2.29 -12.07 14.59
C LYS A 172 -1.05 -12.48 15.40
N ASP A 173 -1.15 -13.57 16.20
CA ASP A 173 -0.04 -14.08 17.00
C ASP A 173 1.13 -14.55 16.15
N ARG A 174 0.84 -15.21 15.04
CA ARG A 174 1.86 -15.69 14.13
C ARG A 174 2.56 -14.53 13.44
N LYS A 175 1.81 -13.56 12.96
CA LYS A 175 2.36 -12.31 12.39
C LYS A 175 3.30 -11.62 13.37
N TYR A 176 2.87 -11.45 14.63
CA TYR A 176 3.71 -10.85 15.67
C TYR A 176 5.03 -11.60 15.86
N LYS A 177 4.98 -12.92 16.00
CA LYS A 177 6.18 -13.77 16.14
C LYS A 177 7.09 -13.66 14.92
N CYS A 178 6.54 -13.60 13.70
CA CYS A 178 7.31 -13.42 12.47
C CYS A 178 7.98 -12.05 12.40
N LEU A 179 7.29 -10.98 12.80
CA LEU A 179 7.89 -9.63 12.93
C LEU A 179 9.03 -9.60 13.94
N GLN A 180 8.89 -10.30 15.08
CA GLN A 180 9.97 -10.38 16.08
C GLN A 180 11.21 -11.13 15.53
N LYS A 181 11.02 -12.19 14.72
CA LYS A 181 12.12 -12.87 14.06
C LYS A 181 12.81 -11.96 13.06
N LEU A 182 12.04 -11.23 12.23
CA LEU A 182 12.59 -10.32 11.23
C LEU A 182 13.37 -9.18 11.91
N ARG A 183 12.83 -8.59 12.98
CA ARG A 183 13.52 -7.52 13.74
C ARG A 183 14.87 -7.96 14.29
N LYS A 184 15.01 -9.23 14.74
CA LYS A 184 16.29 -9.76 15.24
C LYS A 184 17.35 -9.96 14.16
N LEU A 185 16.96 -10.06 12.89
CA LEU A 185 17.91 -10.21 11.78
C LEU A 185 18.37 -8.85 11.24
N ILE A 186 17.60 -7.79 11.47
CA ILE A 186 17.88 -6.43 10.97
C ILE A 186 18.71 -5.61 11.98
N GLN A 187 18.74 -6.05 13.24
CA GLN A 187 19.59 -5.43 14.29
C GLN A 187 21.04 -5.92 14.22
#